data_825d7d4df4dfd9397e8eac3ae1f98bb9
#
_entry.id   825d7d4df4dfd9397e8eac3ae1f98bb9
#
_cell.length_a   1.000
_cell.length_b   1.000
_cell.length_c   1.000
_cell.angle_alpha   90.00
_cell.angle_beta   90.00
_cell.angle_gamma   90.00
#
_symmetry.space_group_name_H-M   'P 1'
#
loop_
_entity.id
_entity.type
_entity.pdbx_description
1 polymer ?
#
loop_
_entity_poly.entity_id
_entity_poly.type
_entity_poly.pdbx_seq_one_letter_code
_entity_poly.pdbx_strand_id
1 'polypeptide(L)'
;QAHAATKQFFQQPKDWKNQLKINHNHHGFLAVGQAKMEKATRVDLKESFVWGLDLPDEHSDLTEKNPFLGRNQWPTEMPEFRASVYPFFEAGLECGTDMMRAFALSLDLPEEVFLQVTNHPIARSSVIYYPPQSSDLGETQFGVAPHTDYGCLTLLWQDSVGGLEVQTRQGEWVTAHPLEDTLVVNVGD
;
A
#
# COMPACT_ATOMS: atom_id res chain seq x y z
N GLN A 1 -17.22 -1.84 0.06
CA GLN A 1 -16.97 -3.28 -0.15
C GLN A 1 -15.53 -3.64 0.25
N ALA A 2 -14.49 -3.01 -0.30
CA ALA A 2 -13.08 -3.31 -0.02
C ALA A 2 -12.74 -3.31 1.48
N HIS A 3 -13.14 -2.27 2.24
CA HIS A 3 -12.91 -2.18 3.68
C HIS A 3 -13.54 -3.35 4.47
N ALA A 4 -14.76 -3.77 4.13
CA ALA A 4 -15.43 -4.90 4.79
C ALA A 4 -14.68 -6.22 4.52
N ALA A 5 -14.28 -6.46 3.27
CA ALA A 5 -13.52 -7.65 2.89
C ALA A 5 -12.12 -7.66 3.57
N THR A 6 -11.47 -6.50 3.69
CA THR A 6 -10.21 -6.34 4.42
C THR A 6 -10.35 -6.72 5.90
N LYS A 7 -11.41 -6.25 6.57
CA LYS A 7 -11.69 -6.64 7.96
C LYS A 7 -11.87 -8.15 8.11
N GLN A 8 -12.65 -8.78 7.22
CA GLN A 8 -12.85 -10.22 7.23
C GLN A 8 -11.54 -11.00 7.01
N PHE A 9 -10.66 -10.52 6.13
CA PHE A 9 -9.35 -11.12 5.89
C PHE A 9 -8.48 -11.08 7.17
N PHE A 10 -8.33 -9.93 7.81
CA PHE A 10 -7.48 -9.81 9.01
C PHE A 10 -8.05 -10.54 10.23
N GLN A 11 -9.36 -10.81 10.28
CA GLN A 11 -10.00 -11.63 11.31
C GLN A 11 -9.72 -13.13 11.17
N GLN A 12 -9.19 -13.58 10.02
CA GLN A 12 -8.84 -14.99 9.83
C GLN A 12 -7.73 -15.43 10.80
N PRO A 13 -7.69 -16.73 11.16
CA PRO A 13 -6.64 -17.27 12.03
C PRO A 13 -5.24 -16.97 11.49
N LYS A 14 -4.31 -16.70 12.40
CA LYS A 14 -2.92 -16.38 12.06
C LYS A 14 -2.27 -17.45 11.16
N ASP A 15 -2.49 -18.72 11.47
CA ASP A 15 -1.91 -19.83 10.69
C ASP A 15 -2.47 -19.89 9.27
N TRP A 16 -3.74 -19.55 9.08
CA TRP A 16 -4.34 -19.43 7.76
C TRP A 16 -3.71 -18.26 6.97
N LYS A 17 -3.60 -17.08 7.57
CA LYS A 17 -2.95 -15.91 6.93
C LYS A 17 -1.49 -16.20 6.59
N ASN A 18 -0.77 -16.95 7.42
CA ASN A 18 0.64 -17.31 7.20
C ASN A 18 0.86 -18.23 5.98
N GLN A 19 -0.17 -18.93 5.48
CA GLN A 19 -0.07 -19.67 4.22
C GLN A 19 0.10 -18.76 3.00
N LEU A 20 -0.33 -17.50 3.14
CA LEU A 20 -0.21 -16.45 2.14
C LEU A 20 1.00 -15.53 2.40
N LYS A 21 2.00 -16.02 3.17
CA LYS A 21 3.17 -15.22 3.55
C LYS A 21 3.83 -14.58 2.34
N ILE A 22 4.26 -13.33 2.51
CA ILE A 22 4.91 -12.53 1.49
C ILE A 22 6.04 -13.31 0.80
N ASN A 23 6.05 -13.26 -0.53
CA ASN A 23 7.04 -13.93 -1.37
C ASN A 23 8.21 -13.02 -1.73
N HIS A 24 9.14 -13.50 -2.55
CA HIS A 24 10.31 -12.76 -3.00
C HIS A 24 9.99 -11.55 -3.90
N ASN A 25 8.79 -11.49 -4.50
CA ASN A 25 8.30 -10.33 -5.24
C ASN A 25 7.55 -9.33 -4.34
N HIS A 26 7.63 -9.51 -3.04
CA HIS A 26 6.96 -8.67 -2.06
C HIS A 26 5.42 -8.66 -2.16
N HIS A 27 4.80 -9.76 -2.63
CA HIS A 27 3.36 -9.96 -2.64
C HIS A 27 2.95 -10.98 -1.58
N GLY A 28 1.85 -10.73 -0.87
CA GLY A 28 1.30 -11.59 0.15
C GLY A 28 1.18 -10.95 1.53
N PHE A 29 1.02 -11.77 2.55
CA PHE A 29 0.77 -11.39 3.93
C PHE A 29 2.06 -11.15 4.72
N LEU A 30 2.08 -10.06 5.47
CA LEU A 30 3.09 -9.71 6.47
C LEU A 30 2.43 -9.66 7.84
N ALA A 31 2.91 -10.48 8.76
CA ALA A 31 2.46 -10.48 10.15
C ALA A 31 3.11 -9.34 10.96
N VAL A 32 2.51 -9.01 12.10
CA VAL A 32 3.07 -8.05 13.07
C VAL A 32 4.54 -8.38 13.36
N GLY A 33 5.39 -7.36 13.32
CA GLY A 33 6.82 -7.49 13.60
C GLY A 33 7.68 -8.04 12.46
N GLN A 34 7.10 -8.33 11.30
CA GLN A 34 7.87 -8.75 10.12
C GLN A 34 8.33 -7.58 9.24
N ALA A 35 7.73 -6.41 9.40
CA ALA A 35 8.17 -5.18 8.74
C ALA A 35 8.97 -4.31 9.72
N LYS A 36 9.99 -3.64 9.20
CA LYS A 36 10.79 -2.65 9.92
C LYS A 36 11.30 -1.63 8.93
N MET A 37 11.04 -0.35 9.19
CA MET A 37 11.60 0.72 8.37
C MET A 37 13.12 0.82 8.58
N GLU A 38 13.86 1.20 7.55
CA GLU A 38 15.33 1.16 7.52
C GLU A 38 15.97 1.86 8.71
N LYS A 39 15.46 3.04 9.08
CA LYS A 39 15.97 3.85 10.19
C LYS A 39 15.30 3.59 11.54
N ALA A 40 14.30 2.68 11.58
CA ALA A 40 13.57 2.42 12.80
C ALA A 40 14.40 1.60 13.80
N THR A 41 14.24 1.89 15.09
CA THR A 41 14.84 1.10 16.16
C THR A 41 14.06 -0.17 16.46
N ARG A 42 12.75 -0.16 16.20
CA ARG A 42 11.82 -1.25 16.48
C ARG A 42 11.06 -1.66 15.21
N VAL A 43 10.46 -2.83 15.25
CA VAL A 43 9.60 -3.36 14.19
C VAL A 43 8.24 -2.68 14.17
N ASP A 44 7.59 -2.65 13.02
CA ASP A 44 6.24 -2.10 12.88
C ASP A 44 5.20 -3.03 13.52
N LEU A 45 4.22 -2.42 14.17
CA LEU A 45 3.10 -3.14 14.81
C LEU A 45 1.86 -3.14 13.92
N LYS A 46 2.02 -3.63 12.71
CA LYS A 46 0.94 -3.77 11.71
C LYS A 46 0.94 -5.14 11.09
N GLU A 47 -0.21 -5.57 10.64
CA GLU A 47 -0.34 -6.61 9.63
C GLU A 47 -0.61 -5.96 8.27
N SER A 48 -0.12 -6.54 7.19
CA SER A 48 -0.45 -6.06 5.85
C SER A 48 -0.60 -7.21 4.86
N PHE A 49 -1.40 -6.98 3.82
CA PHE A 49 -1.45 -7.86 2.66
C PHE A 49 -1.18 -7.02 1.42
N VAL A 50 -0.18 -7.41 0.64
CA VAL A 50 0.37 -6.64 -0.48
C VAL A 50 0.12 -7.38 -1.79
N TRP A 51 -0.26 -6.64 -2.84
CA TRP A 51 -0.40 -7.15 -4.21
C TRP A 51 0.01 -6.08 -5.22
N GLY A 52 0.18 -6.52 -6.45
CA GLY A 52 0.40 -5.67 -7.60
C GLY A 52 -0.54 -6.01 -8.74
N LEU A 53 -0.17 -5.63 -9.95
CA LEU A 53 -0.92 -5.98 -11.16
C LEU A 53 -1.01 -7.50 -11.31
N ASP A 54 -2.20 -8.00 -11.68
CA ASP A 54 -2.39 -9.37 -12.14
C ASP A 54 -1.95 -9.47 -13.60
N LEU A 55 -0.73 -9.92 -13.82
CA LEU A 55 -0.14 -10.06 -15.14
C LEU A 55 -0.45 -11.44 -15.74
N PRO A 56 -0.66 -11.54 -17.07
CA PRO A 56 -0.74 -12.82 -17.77
C PRO A 56 0.54 -13.65 -17.57
N ASP A 57 0.41 -14.97 -17.56
CA ASP A 57 1.51 -15.89 -17.29
C ASP A 57 2.71 -15.73 -18.27
N GLU A 58 2.43 -15.32 -19.50
CA GLU A 58 3.41 -15.10 -20.55
C GLU A 58 4.01 -13.69 -20.55
N HIS A 59 3.61 -12.83 -19.60
CA HIS A 59 4.11 -11.46 -19.55
C HIS A 59 5.63 -11.43 -19.35
N SER A 60 6.33 -10.56 -20.10
CA SER A 60 7.81 -10.47 -20.07
C SER A 60 8.34 -10.22 -18.65
N ASP A 61 7.71 -9.36 -17.87
CA ASP A 61 8.14 -9.06 -16.50
C ASP A 61 8.10 -10.28 -15.58
N LEU A 62 7.16 -11.23 -15.80
CA LEU A 62 7.14 -12.49 -15.05
C LEU A 62 8.21 -13.46 -15.53
N THR A 63 8.44 -13.54 -16.84
CA THR A 63 9.44 -14.45 -17.45
C THR A 63 10.87 -13.97 -17.23
N GLU A 64 11.12 -12.67 -17.23
CA GLU A 64 12.41 -12.03 -16.98
C GLU A 64 12.73 -11.87 -15.48
N LYS A 65 11.81 -12.31 -14.59
CA LYS A 65 11.96 -12.28 -13.13
C LYS A 65 12.19 -10.88 -12.58
N ASN A 66 11.40 -9.90 -13.03
CA ASN A 66 11.40 -8.58 -12.42
C ASN A 66 11.15 -8.71 -10.90
N PRO A 67 12.04 -8.18 -10.03
CA PRO A 67 11.94 -8.40 -8.59
C PRO A 67 10.71 -7.73 -7.95
N PHE A 68 10.08 -6.76 -8.63
CA PHE A 68 8.92 -6.02 -8.11
C PHE A 68 7.60 -6.43 -8.74
N LEU A 69 7.64 -7.26 -9.77
CA LEU A 69 6.45 -7.77 -10.45
C LEU A 69 6.43 -9.29 -10.33
N GLY A 70 5.30 -9.83 -9.95
CA GLY A 70 5.16 -11.25 -9.71
C GLY A 70 3.71 -11.65 -9.52
N ARG A 71 3.46 -12.95 -9.38
CA ARG A 71 2.11 -13.44 -9.14
C ARG A 71 1.63 -13.03 -7.77
N ASN A 72 0.40 -12.54 -7.72
CA ASN A 72 -0.29 -12.27 -6.48
C ASN A 72 -0.64 -13.58 -5.74
N GLN A 73 -0.66 -13.53 -4.41
CA GLN A 73 -0.99 -14.67 -3.55
C GLN A 73 -2.43 -14.56 -3.03
N TRP A 74 -3.41 -14.52 -3.95
CA TRP A 74 -4.81 -14.41 -3.56
C TRP A 74 -5.27 -15.63 -2.75
N PRO A 75 -6.03 -15.43 -1.64
CA PRO A 75 -6.59 -16.52 -0.88
C PRO A 75 -7.67 -17.25 -1.70
N THR A 76 -7.43 -18.49 -2.07
CA THR A 76 -8.38 -19.31 -2.85
C THR A 76 -9.66 -19.61 -2.10
N GLU A 77 -9.60 -19.70 -0.78
CA GLU A 77 -10.73 -19.96 0.11
C GLU A 77 -11.58 -18.71 0.41
N MET A 78 -11.12 -17.53 -0.05
CA MET A 78 -11.79 -16.24 0.15
C MET A 78 -11.76 -15.41 -1.15
N PRO A 79 -12.38 -15.91 -2.24
CA PRO A 79 -12.32 -15.25 -3.55
C PRO A 79 -12.95 -13.85 -3.56
N GLU A 80 -13.91 -13.59 -2.67
CA GLU A 80 -14.55 -12.29 -2.48
C GLU A 80 -13.57 -11.21 -1.99
N PHE A 81 -12.47 -11.59 -1.35
CA PHE A 81 -11.43 -10.64 -0.95
C PHE A 81 -10.83 -9.96 -2.18
N ARG A 82 -10.29 -10.74 -3.13
CA ARG A 82 -9.78 -10.20 -4.40
C ARG A 82 -10.85 -9.41 -5.14
N ALA A 83 -12.05 -9.99 -5.30
CA ALA A 83 -13.16 -9.36 -6.02
C ALA A 83 -13.57 -7.99 -5.41
N SER A 84 -13.28 -7.76 -4.14
CA SER A 84 -13.60 -6.49 -3.45
C SER A 84 -12.45 -5.49 -3.47
N VAL A 85 -11.18 -5.93 -3.31
CA VAL A 85 -10.04 -5.00 -3.16
C VAL A 85 -9.38 -4.68 -4.50
N TYR A 86 -9.42 -5.58 -5.48
CA TYR A 86 -8.74 -5.38 -6.76
C TYR A 86 -9.38 -4.27 -7.62
N PRO A 87 -10.71 -4.15 -7.74
CA PRO A 87 -11.33 -3.02 -8.45
C PRO A 87 -11.02 -1.66 -7.81
N PHE A 88 -10.85 -1.60 -6.48
CA PHE A 88 -10.41 -0.37 -5.80
C PHE A 88 -8.97 -0.01 -6.19
N PHE A 89 -8.09 -1.01 -6.32
CA PHE A 89 -6.73 -0.81 -6.79
C PHE A 89 -6.70 -0.32 -8.25
N GLU A 90 -7.50 -0.91 -9.14
CA GLU A 90 -7.60 -0.48 -10.54
C GLU A 90 -8.08 0.98 -10.65
N ALA A 91 -9.12 1.35 -9.90
CA ALA A 91 -9.60 2.73 -9.85
C ALA A 91 -8.53 3.69 -9.27
N GLY A 92 -7.76 3.25 -8.27
CA GLY A 92 -6.62 3.99 -7.73
C GLY A 92 -5.52 4.21 -8.77
N LEU A 93 -5.24 3.21 -9.59
CA LEU A 93 -4.25 3.32 -10.67
C LEU A 93 -4.70 4.30 -11.76
N GLU A 94 -5.97 4.27 -12.14
CA GLU A 94 -6.55 5.26 -13.07
C GLU A 94 -6.44 6.68 -12.49
N CYS A 95 -6.83 6.88 -11.24
CA CYS A 95 -6.72 8.16 -10.54
C CYS A 95 -5.25 8.64 -10.50
N GLY A 96 -4.30 7.76 -10.16
CA GLY A 96 -2.88 8.08 -10.18
C GLY A 96 -2.38 8.48 -11.56
N THR A 97 -2.86 7.82 -12.61
CA THR A 97 -2.55 8.16 -14.01
C THR A 97 -3.03 9.56 -14.38
N ASP A 98 -4.26 9.93 -13.99
CA ASP A 98 -4.81 11.27 -14.24
C ASP A 98 -4.05 12.34 -13.43
N MET A 99 -3.63 12.01 -12.21
CA MET A 99 -2.77 12.91 -11.43
C MET A 99 -1.40 13.11 -12.09
N MET A 100 -0.79 12.08 -12.67
CA MET A 100 0.47 12.23 -13.41
C MET A 100 0.32 13.17 -14.63
N ARG A 101 -0.83 13.14 -15.33
CA ARG A 101 -1.15 14.12 -16.38
C ARG A 101 -1.25 15.53 -15.81
N ALA A 102 -1.96 15.71 -14.70
CA ALA A 102 -2.09 17.00 -14.04
C ALA A 102 -0.72 17.55 -13.58
N PHE A 103 0.16 16.70 -13.07
CA PHE A 103 1.54 17.08 -12.73
C PHE A 103 2.33 17.53 -13.97
N ALA A 104 2.23 16.82 -15.10
CA ALA A 104 2.89 17.22 -16.33
C ALA A 104 2.46 18.64 -16.74
N LEU A 105 1.16 18.89 -16.78
CA LEU A 105 0.60 20.20 -17.11
C LEU A 105 1.04 21.30 -16.12
N SER A 106 1.11 20.99 -14.83
CA SER A 106 1.56 21.96 -13.81
C SER A 106 3.03 22.35 -13.92
N LEU A 107 3.81 21.55 -14.64
CA LEU A 107 5.23 21.77 -14.94
C LEU A 107 5.47 22.31 -16.35
N ASP A 108 4.43 22.77 -17.05
CA ASP A 108 4.47 23.20 -18.45
C ASP A 108 5.03 22.13 -19.42
N LEU A 109 4.79 20.84 -19.10
CA LEU A 109 5.21 19.70 -19.92
C LEU A 109 4.03 19.14 -20.74
N PRO A 110 4.30 18.39 -21.82
CA PRO A 110 3.26 17.66 -22.52
C PRO A 110 2.52 16.70 -21.56
N GLU A 111 1.20 16.68 -21.62
CA GLU A 111 0.31 15.91 -20.72
C GLU A 111 0.72 14.44 -20.57
N GLU A 112 1.17 13.81 -21.65
CA GLU A 112 1.51 12.39 -21.69
C GLU A 112 2.99 12.08 -21.37
N VAL A 113 3.80 13.09 -20.99
CA VAL A 113 5.26 12.90 -20.86
C VAL A 113 5.64 11.83 -19.84
N PHE A 114 4.97 11.80 -18.69
CA PHE A 114 5.21 10.77 -17.68
C PHE A 114 4.64 9.41 -18.07
N LEU A 115 3.52 9.39 -18.80
CA LEU A 115 2.86 8.15 -19.17
C LEU A 115 3.63 7.37 -20.25
N GLN A 116 4.47 8.04 -21.04
CA GLN A 116 5.34 7.38 -22.00
C GLN A 116 6.37 6.45 -21.34
N VAL A 117 6.73 6.72 -20.08
CA VAL A 117 7.70 5.93 -19.30
C VAL A 117 7.04 5.08 -18.21
N THR A 118 5.72 5.18 -18.06
CA THR A 118 4.93 4.41 -17.07
C THR A 118 3.86 3.54 -17.72
N ASN A 119 4.04 3.15 -18.97
CA ASN A 119 3.12 2.25 -19.68
C ASN A 119 3.05 0.83 -19.05
N HIS A 120 4.08 0.44 -18.31
CA HIS A 120 4.14 -0.77 -17.49
C HIS A 120 4.52 -0.39 -16.05
N PRO A 121 3.60 0.19 -15.28
CA PRO A 121 3.94 0.74 -13.98
C PRO A 121 4.22 -0.38 -12.97
N ILE A 122 5.20 -0.16 -12.11
CA ILE A 122 5.34 -0.91 -10.86
C ILE A 122 4.29 -0.36 -9.89
N ALA A 123 3.04 -0.78 -10.08
CA ALA A 123 1.93 -0.40 -9.23
C ALA A 123 1.72 -1.45 -8.14
N ARG A 124 1.66 -1.02 -6.90
CA ARG A 124 1.46 -1.89 -5.73
C ARG A 124 0.37 -1.31 -4.85
N SER A 125 -0.40 -2.18 -4.27
CA SER A 125 -1.39 -1.83 -3.26
C SER A 125 -1.23 -2.69 -2.02
N SER A 126 -1.67 -2.18 -0.89
CA SER A 126 -1.73 -2.94 0.35
C SER A 126 -2.95 -2.55 1.16
N VAL A 127 -3.51 -3.53 1.85
CA VAL A 127 -4.40 -3.30 2.98
C VAL A 127 -3.62 -3.49 4.25
N ILE A 128 -3.83 -2.61 5.22
CA ILE A 128 -3.07 -2.58 6.47
C ILE A 128 -4.04 -2.61 7.65
N TYR A 129 -3.72 -3.44 8.61
CA TYR A 129 -4.42 -3.52 9.89
C TYR A 129 -3.46 -3.19 11.03
N TYR A 130 -3.84 -2.23 11.83
CA TYR A 130 -3.15 -1.86 13.06
C TYR A 130 -3.91 -2.47 14.23
N PRO A 131 -3.41 -3.55 14.85
CA PRO A 131 -4.05 -4.14 16.02
C PRO A 131 -4.01 -3.15 17.19
N PRO A 132 -4.96 -3.25 18.14
CA PRO A 132 -4.94 -2.46 19.35
C PRO A 132 -3.58 -2.56 20.06
N GLN A 133 -3.03 -1.41 20.43
CA GLN A 133 -1.73 -1.30 21.06
C GLN A 133 -1.90 -1.11 22.57
N SER A 134 -0.98 -1.66 23.37
CA SER A 134 -0.90 -1.39 24.79
C SER A 134 -0.30 0.01 25.03
N SER A 135 -0.81 0.73 26.03
CA SER A 135 -0.34 2.06 26.38
C SER A 135 1.08 2.12 26.97
N ASP A 136 1.66 0.95 27.29
CA ASP A 136 3.00 0.82 27.90
C ASP A 136 4.13 0.58 26.91
N LEU A 137 3.86 0.62 25.59
CA LEU A 137 4.86 0.37 24.54
C LEU A 137 5.93 1.46 24.40
N GLY A 138 5.67 2.65 24.98
CA GLY A 138 6.58 3.80 24.94
C GLY A 138 6.55 4.58 23.63
N GLU A 139 7.16 5.77 23.66
CA GLU A 139 7.08 6.77 22.59
C GLU A 139 7.80 6.38 21.28
N THR A 140 8.63 5.33 21.29
CA THR A 140 9.39 4.90 20.11
C THR A 140 8.78 3.71 19.39
N GLN A 141 7.59 3.25 19.82
CA GLN A 141 6.89 2.15 19.18
C GLN A 141 5.73 2.68 18.35
N PHE A 142 5.72 2.36 17.08
CA PHE A 142 4.73 2.84 16.11
C PHE A 142 3.99 1.68 15.46
N GLY A 143 2.80 1.96 14.96
CA GLY A 143 2.12 1.08 14.01
C GLY A 143 2.97 0.90 12.76
N VAL A 144 3.44 2.01 12.20
CA VAL A 144 4.52 2.10 11.22
C VAL A 144 5.44 3.26 11.61
N ALA A 145 6.75 3.01 11.59
CA ALA A 145 7.74 4.04 11.93
C ALA A 145 7.77 5.17 10.88
N PRO A 146 8.19 6.39 11.26
CA PRO A 146 8.40 7.49 10.31
C PRO A 146 9.24 7.06 9.11
N HIS A 147 8.76 7.38 7.90
CA HIS A 147 9.42 7.06 6.63
C HIS A 147 8.97 8.01 5.54
N THR A 148 9.65 7.99 4.42
CA THR A 148 9.21 8.54 3.13
C THR A 148 8.81 7.39 2.21
N ASP A 149 7.85 7.62 1.33
CA ASP A 149 7.41 6.61 0.37
C ASP A 149 8.34 6.57 -0.84
N TYR A 150 8.48 5.40 -1.45
CA TYR A 150 9.10 5.24 -2.75
C TYR A 150 8.10 5.51 -3.88
N GLY A 151 8.62 5.85 -5.06
CA GLY A 151 7.84 6.01 -6.28
C GLY A 151 7.24 7.39 -6.45
N CYS A 152 6.38 7.55 -7.46
CA CYS A 152 5.88 8.85 -7.85
C CYS A 152 4.76 9.36 -6.94
N LEU A 153 3.78 8.51 -6.65
CA LEU A 153 2.57 8.87 -5.90
C LEU A 153 2.14 7.74 -4.97
N THR A 154 1.69 8.12 -3.78
CA THR A 154 0.93 7.26 -2.87
C THR A 154 -0.49 7.83 -2.72
N LEU A 155 -1.49 6.99 -2.92
CA LEU A 155 -2.89 7.28 -2.67
C LEU A 155 -3.34 6.46 -1.46
N LEU A 156 -3.61 7.12 -0.34
CA LEU A 156 -3.93 6.48 0.92
C LEU A 156 -5.38 6.76 1.32
N TRP A 157 -6.17 5.69 1.45
CA TRP A 157 -7.46 5.73 2.12
C TRP A 157 -7.29 5.33 3.58
N GLN A 158 -7.90 6.06 4.49
CA GLN A 158 -7.94 5.75 5.92
C GLN A 158 -9.37 5.63 6.42
N ASP A 159 -9.58 4.76 7.40
CA ASP A 159 -10.87 4.68 8.07
C ASP A 159 -11.06 5.84 9.09
N SER A 160 -12.22 5.86 9.76
CA SER A 160 -12.56 6.91 10.72
C SER A 160 -11.72 6.89 12.01
N VAL A 161 -10.90 5.87 12.24
CA VAL A 161 -10.02 5.79 13.43
C VAL A 161 -8.90 6.81 13.34
N GLY A 162 -8.35 7.04 12.14
CA GLY A 162 -7.24 7.97 11.94
C GLY A 162 -5.89 7.45 12.44
N GLY A 163 -5.01 8.36 12.85
CA GLY A 163 -3.67 8.04 13.35
C GLY A 163 -2.56 8.28 12.34
N LEU A 164 -2.88 8.77 11.15
CA LEU A 164 -1.87 9.24 10.20
C LEU A 164 -1.33 10.61 10.63
N GLU A 165 -0.01 10.71 10.70
CA GLU A 165 0.69 11.96 10.95
C GLU A 165 1.70 12.22 9.83
N VAL A 166 1.83 13.47 9.43
CA VAL A 166 2.74 13.92 8.38
C VAL A 166 3.70 14.93 8.97
N GLN A 167 5.00 14.77 8.71
CA GLN A 167 6.01 15.71 9.16
C GLN A 167 6.13 16.87 8.18
N THR A 168 6.01 18.10 8.69
CA THR A 168 6.24 19.31 7.91
C THR A 168 7.73 19.50 7.60
N ARG A 169 8.04 20.40 6.66
CA ARG A 169 9.43 20.79 6.38
C ARG A 169 10.15 21.40 7.59
N GLN A 170 9.41 21.96 8.55
CA GLN A 170 9.92 22.51 9.80
C GLN A 170 10.19 21.41 10.86
N GLY A 171 9.82 20.16 10.57
CA GLY A 171 9.98 19.03 11.48
C GLY A 171 8.81 18.81 12.45
N GLU A 172 7.73 19.56 12.32
CA GLU A 172 6.53 19.42 13.14
C GLU A 172 5.64 18.29 12.61
N TRP A 173 5.07 17.48 13.51
CA TRP A 173 4.10 16.45 13.15
C TRP A 173 2.68 17.01 13.16
N VAL A 174 1.97 16.78 12.08
CA VAL A 174 0.59 17.24 11.88
C VAL A 174 -0.29 16.02 11.61
N THR A 175 -1.37 15.90 12.37
CA THR A 175 -2.35 14.83 12.17
C THR A 175 -3.16 15.06 10.89
N ALA A 176 -3.16 14.08 10.00
CA ALA A 176 -4.04 14.03 8.83
C ALA A 176 -5.36 13.39 9.23
N HIS A 177 -6.32 14.22 9.64
CA HIS A 177 -7.64 13.73 10.04
C HIS A 177 -8.38 13.06 8.87
N PRO A 178 -9.02 11.89 9.10
CA PRO A 178 -9.86 11.27 8.09
C PRO A 178 -10.99 12.19 7.65
N LEU A 179 -11.14 12.33 6.35
CA LEU A 179 -12.28 12.99 5.73
C LEU A 179 -13.03 11.96 4.89
N GLU A 180 -14.35 11.95 5.01
CA GLU A 180 -15.20 11.02 4.25
C GLU A 180 -15.01 11.26 2.73
N ASP A 181 -15.04 10.19 1.96
CA ASP A 181 -14.90 10.20 0.49
C ASP A 181 -13.62 10.87 -0.05
N THR A 182 -12.54 10.85 0.74
CA THR A 182 -11.25 11.42 0.31
C THR A 182 -10.10 10.41 0.38
N LEU A 183 -9.05 10.71 -0.37
CA LEU A 183 -7.74 10.08 -0.27
C LEU A 183 -6.70 11.11 0.19
N VAL A 184 -5.79 10.71 1.04
CA VAL A 184 -4.54 11.46 1.25
C VAL A 184 -3.60 11.09 0.10
N VAL A 185 -3.00 12.11 -0.51
CA VAL A 185 -2.05 11.91 -1.61
C VAL A 185 -0.74 12.57 -1.26
N ASN A 186 0.35 11.83 -1.41
CA ASN A 186 1.71 12.35 -1.27
C ASN A 186 2.59 11.92 -2.45
N VAL A 187 3.58 12.73 -2.72
CA VAL A 187 4.67 12.42 -3.66
C VAL A 187 5.72 11.62 -2.91
N GLY A 188 6.31 10.64 -3.57
CA GLY A 188 7.44 9.89 -3.03
C GLY A 188 8.75 10.70 -3.06
N ASP A 189 9.78 10.16 -2.40
CA ASP A 189 11.10 10.78 -2.23
C ASP A 189 12.10 10.28 -3.28
#